data_3ece30f631ab37ac449fc8d30b0a2f34
#
_entry.id   3ece30f631ab37ac449fc8d30b0a2f34
#
_cell.length_a   1.000
_cell.length_b   1.000
_cell.length_c   1.000
_cell.angle_alpha   90.00
_cell.angle_beta   90.00
_cell.angle_gamma   90.00
#
_symmetry.space_group_name_H-M   'P 1'
#
loop_
_entity.id
_entity.type
_entity.pdbx_description
1 polymer ?
#
loop_
_entity_poly.entity_id
_entity_poly.type
_entity_poly.pdbx_seq_one_letter_code
_entity_poly.pdbx_strand_id
1 'polypeptide(L)'
;MAKLLFLTGKLAEHSLHQVLTSILADSKQSPFEYEVKHIGVSVAALMTPSLIARRVPKVENIDKVILPGLCQGDIEPLVAQWGVPVERGPKDLKDLPQYFGQKGKAPDLTRHSVTIFAEIVDAPDLSVEQIVAKAGHFQQQGADVIDLGCLPGKSFAHMSAAIHALKAEGFQVSVDSMREEDLLSAGKAGADYLLSLHENNLWIADEVESTPILIPAKPTNIASLTRAIEYCLQRGRRFIADPILDPIHFGLTDSIVRYHKLRKRYPDIEMMMGVGNLTELTDADTTGVNALLFGVISELNINAVLATSVSPHASEAIAEADIARRVMYRASQDKRLPRGYSSGLLGLHDRKPFPYSTEEIMDLASQIKDPSFRIMVSEQGVHVYNRDGIQHGTDPFSFYAGLSVQNDASHAFYLGVELARAQIAWQLKKRYVQDEMLEWGVASIQQNKQAKIAHREASIKERQETTRAAPDSPTVKDTE
;
A
#
# COMPACT_ATOMS: atom_id res chain seq x y z
N MET A 1 36.96 18.81 -3.41
CA MET A 1 35.72 17.98 -3.14
C MET A 1 35.66 17.00 -4.27
N ALA A 2 35.38 15.72 -4.01
CA ALA A 2 35.31 14.73 -5.09
C ALA A 2 34.09 15.02 -6.00
N LYS A 3 34.28 14.95 -7.32
CA LYS A 3 33.22 15.15 -8.31
C LYS A 3 32.82 13.81 -8.94
N LEU A 4 31.56 13.44 -8.75
CA LEU A 4 31.02 12.15 -9.17
C LEU A 4 30.12 12.30 -10.42
N LEU A 5 30.27 11.42 -11.40
CA LEU A 5 29.36 11.32 -12.54
C LEU A 5 28.43 10.13 -12.36
N PHE A 6 27.13 10.37 -12.33
CA PHE A 6 26.12 9.33 -12.32
C PHE A 6 25.55 9.12 -13.70
N LEU A 7 25.67 7.90 -14.22
CA LEU A 7 25.04 7.52 -15.48
C LEU A 7 23.67 6.88 -15.21
N THR A 8 22.67 7.28 -15.99
CA THR A 8 21.29 6.81 -15.76
C THR A 8 20.48 6.70 -17.06
N GLY A 9 19.28 6.13 -16.96
CA GLY A 9 18.25 6.15 -18.01
C GLY A 9 17.27 7.31 -17.81
N LYS A 10 16.58 7.69 -18.89
CA LYS A 10 15.65 8.84 -18.90
C LYS A 10 14.59 8.77 -17.79
N LEU A 11 14.03 7.57 -17.52
CA LEU A 11 12.98 7.39 -16.50
C LEU A 11 13.47 7.57 -15.06
N ALA A 12 14.76 7.36 -14.79
CA ALA A 12 15.32 7.46 -13.45
C ALA A 12 16.06 8.80 -13.18
N GLU A 13 16.27 9.63 -14.19
CA GLU A 13 17.08 10.86 -14.10
C GLU A 13 16.53 11.82 -13.04
N HIS A 14 15.23 12.14 -13.10
CA HIS A 14 14.59 13.05 -12.14
C HIS A 14 14.67 12.51 -10.71
N SER A 15 14.40 11.23 -10.52
CA SER A 15 14.45 10.59 -9.20
C SER A 15 15.88 10.52 -8.64
N LEU A 16 16.86 10.29 -9.50
CA LEU A 16 18.27 10.31 -9.11
C LEU A 16 18.68 11.69 -8.61
N HIS A 17 18.29 12.77 -9.31
CA HIS A 17 18.54 14.13 -8.87
C HIS A 17 17.91 14.42 -7.50
N GLN A 18 16.66 14.00 -7.27
CA GLN A 18 15.99 14.19 -5.97
C GLN A 18 16.74 13.51 -4.83
N VAL A 19 17.15 12.25 -5.04
CA VAL A 19 17.88 11.47 -4.01
C VAL A 19 19.23 12.11 -3.73
N LEU A 20 19.98 12.50 -4.77
CA LEU A 20 21.30 13.15 -4.61
C LEU A 20 21.18 14.51 -3.91
N THR A 21 20.17 15.32 -4.25
CA THR A 21 19.89 16.57 -3.57
C THR A 21 19.57 16.36 -2.09
N SER A 22 18.77 15.31 -1.76
CA SER A 22 18.48 14.97 -0.36
C SER A 22 19.74 14.54 0.40
N ILE A 23 20.60 13.72 -0.21
CA ILE A 23 21.89 13.28 0.37
C ILE A 23 22.76 14.51 0.72
N LEU A 24 22.84 15.49 -0.15
CA LEU A 24 23.64 16.69 0.08
C LEU A 24 23.02 17.61 1.12
N ALA A 25 21.69 17.73 1.17
CA ALA A 25 21.00 18.56 2.14
C ALA A 25 21.10 18.03 3.59
N ASP A 26 21.13 16.70 3.76
CA ASP A 26 21.22 16.05 5.07
C ASP A 26 22.66 16.00 5.63
N SER A 27 23.66 16.39 4.85
CA SER A 27 25.07 16.42 5.25
C SER A 27 25.47 17.80 5.78
N LYS A 28 26.11 17.86 6.97
CA LYS A 28 26.66 19.12 7.51
C LYS A 28 27.78 19.71 6.63
N GLN A 29 28.40 18.90 5.79
CA GLN A 29 29.34 19.30 4.72
C GLN A 29 28.98 18.46 3.49
N SER A 30 28.82 19.07 2.32
CA SER A 30 28.56 18.33 1.06
C SER A 30 29.68 17.34 0.82
N PRO A 31 29.40 16.01 0.84
CA PRO A 31 30.47 14.98 0.77
C PRO A 31 31.12 14.94 -0.63
N PHE A 32 30.42 15.39 -1.66
CA PHE A 32 30.87 15.40 -3.06
C PHE A 32 30.08 16.40 -3.91
N GLU A 33 30.61 16.76 -5.07
CA GLU A 33 29.87 17.38 -6.17
C GLU A 33 29.40 16.30 -7.14
N TYR A 34 28.33 16.54 -7.90
CA TYR A 34 27.85 15.52 -8.83
C TYR A 34 27.34 16.09 -10.15
N GLU A 35 27.48 15.28 -11.18
CA GLU A 35 26.81 15.40 -12.48
C GLU A 35 25.93 14.17 -12.72
N VAL A 36 24.77 14.37 -13.34
CA VAL A 36 23.91 13.26 -13.81
C VAL A 36 23.81 13.33 -15.32
N LYS A 37 24.02 12.19 -15.98
CA LYS A 37 23.94 12.08 -17.44
C LYS A 37 23.12 10.87 -17.85
N HIS A 38 22.02 11.10 -18.54
CA HIS A 38 21.34 10.01 -19.22
C HIS A 38 21.98 9.71 -20.56
N ILE A 39 22.13 8.43 -20.90
CA ILE A 39 22.84 8.00 -22.10
C ILE A 39 21.93 7.64 -23.28
N GLY A 40 20.68 8.15 -23.27
CA GLY A 40 19.71 7.93 -24.36
C GLY A 40 18.99 6.58 -24.31
N VAL A 41 18.98 5.89 -23.17
CA VAL A 41 18.12 4.73 -22.88
C VAL A 41 17.01 5.12 -21.91
N SER A 42 15.83 4.51 -22.03
CA SER A 42 14.72 4.79 -21.13
C SER A 42 14.95 4.16 -19.75
N VAL A 43 15.37 2.91 -19.70
CA VAL A 43 15.51 2.11 -18.47
C VAL A 43 16.99 1.94 -18.12
N ALA A 44 17.40 2.44 -16.96
CA ALA A 44 18.79 2.38 -16.49
C ALA A 44 19.32 0.94 -16.34
N ALA A 45 18.48 0.00 -15.91
CA ALA A 45 18.83 -1.41 -15.73
C ALA A 45 19.22 -2.14 -17.04
N LEU A 46 18.85 -1.59 -18.19
CA LEU A 46 19.20 -2.16 -19.52
C LEU A 46 20.53 -1.65 -20.06
N MET A 47 21.26 -0.85 -19.30
CA MET A 47 22.59 -0.39 -19.69
C MET A 47 23.60 -1.53 -19.63
N THR A 48 24.52 -1.55 -20.57
CA THR A 48 25.71 -2.43 -20.57
C THR A 48 26.98 -1.59 -20.72
N PRO A 49 28.13 -2.03 -20.21
CA PRO A 49 29.38 -1.30 -20.35
C PRO A 49 29.74 -0.98 -21.79
N SER A 50 29.49 -1.89 -22.71
CA SER A 50 29.74 -1.67 -24.16
C SER A 50 28.84 -0.59 -24.78
N LEU A 51 27.59 -0.49 -24.32
CA LEU A 51 26.69 0.59 -24.74
C LEU A 51 27.13 1.95 -24.13
N ILE A 52 27.52 1.94 -22.87
CA ILE A 52 28.02 3.10 -22.15
C ILE A 52 29.27 3.65 -22.81
N ALA A 53 30.26 2.78 -23.12
CA ALA A 53 31.51 3.16 -23.81
C ALA A 53 31.25 3.91 -25.14
N ARG A 54 30.27 3.44 -25.91
CA ARG A 54 29.91 4.08 -27.20
C ARG A 54 29.19 5.42 -27.03
N ARG A 55 28.38 5.57 -25.99
CA ARG A 55 27.53 6.77 -25.76
C ARG A 55 28.24 7.86 -24.96
N VAL A 56 29.24 7.46 -24.18
CA VAL A 56 30.07 8.34 -23.36
C VAL A 56 31.55 8.07 -23.70
N PRO A 57 32.05 8.58 -24.84
CA PRO A 57 33.41 8.29 -25.28
C PRO A 57 34.50 8.89 -24.40
N LYS A 58 34.20 9.97 -23.66
CA LYS A 58 35.13 10.68 -22.79
C LYS A 58 34.42 11.20 -21.53
N VAL A 59 35.16 11.19 -20.42
CA VAL A 59 34.79 11.78 -19.14
C VAL A 59 35.88 12.77 -18.76
N GLU A 60 35.50 14.01 -18.41
CA GLU A 60 36.45 15.08 -18.07
C GLU A 60 36.09 15.70 -16.72
N ASN A 61 37.12 16.03 -15.94
CA ASN A 61 36.98 16.67 -14.64
C ASN A 61 36.06 15.89 -13.65
N ILE A 62 36.10 14.57 -13.71
CA ILE A 62 35.32 13.66 -12.84
C ILE A 62 36.31 12.76 -12.11
N ASP A 63 36.12 12.60 -10.80
CA ASP A 63 36.96 11.77 -9.95
C ASP A 63 36.50 10.30 -9.93
N LYS A 64 35.21 10.06 -10.14
CA LYS A 64 34.63 8.71 -10.15
C LYS A 64 33.31 8.68 -10.93
N VAL A 65 33.04 7.57 -11.62
CA VAL A 65 31.78 7.32 -12.31
C VAL A 65 30.98 6.25 -11.59
N ILE A 66 29.69 6.54 -11.35
CA ILE A 66 28.74 5.60 -10.73
C ILE A 66 27.74 5.12 -11.79
N LEU A 67 27.72 3.82 -12.02
CA LEU A 67 26.81 3.14 -12.93
C LEU A 67 25.55 2.67 -12.19
N PRO A 68 24.41 2.44 -12.89
CA PRO A 68 23.28 1.75 -12.30
C PRO A 68 23.67 0.38 -11.73
N GLY A 69 23.20 0.04 -10.52
CA GLY A 69 23.57 -1.22 -9.87
C GLY A 69 23.16 -2.49 -10.60
N LEU A 70 22.19 -2.41 -11.52
CA LEU A 70 21.76 -3.51 -12.39
C LEU A 70 22.49 -3.55 -13.74
N CYS A 71 23.45 -2.65 -14.00
CA CYS A 71 24.28 -2.67 -15.20
C CYS A 71 25.16 -3.92 -15.18
N GLN A 72 24.89 -4.88 -16.05
CA GLN A 72 25.64 -6.15 -16.14
C GLN A 72 26.78 -6.07 -17.15
N GLY A 73 27.84 -6.85 -16.93
CA GLY A 73 28.99 -6.97 -17.79
C GLY A 73 30.28 -6.43 -17.18
N ASP A 74 31.40 -6.65 -17.81
CA ASP A 74 32.71 -6.20 -17.32
C ASP A 74 32.87 -4.67 -17.45
N ILE A 75 33.27 -4.00 -16.35
CA ILE A 75 33.44 -2.54 -16.29
C ILE A 75 34.92 -2.10 -16.50
N GLU A 76 35.85 -3.01 -16.44
CA GLU A 76 37.28 -2.70 -16.65
C GLU A 76 37.60 -1.97 -17.97
N PRO A 77 36.93 -2.28 -19.09
CA PRO A 77 37.09 -1.50 -20.31
C PRO A 77 36.71 -0.01 -20.15
N LEU A 78 35.73 0.32 -19.32
CA LEU A 78 35.34 1.72 -19.03
C LEU A 78 36.40 2.42 -18.17
N VAL A 79 36.94 1.73 -17.17
CA VAL A 79 38.07 2.21 -16.36
C VAL A 79 39.25 2.54 -17.22
N ALA A 80 39.62 1.61 -18.11
CA ALA A 80 40.75 1.79 -19.06
C ALA A 80 40.48 2.96 -20.05
N GLN A 81 39.24 3.11 -20.53
CA GLN A 81 38.86 4.16 -21.48
C GLN A 81 38.90 5.54 -20.87
N TRP A 82 38.44 5.70 -19.64
CA TRP A 82 38.25 7.02 -19.01
C TRP A 82 39.38 7.40 -18.07
N GLY A 83 40.18 6.45 -17.60
CA GLY A 83 41.26 6.69 -16.65
C GLY A 83 40.80 7.11 -15.23
N VAL A 84 39.54 6.85 -14.91
CA VAL A 84 38.94 7.16 -13.60
C VAL A 84 38.27 5.91 -13.02
N PRO A 85 38.13 5.77 -11.70
CA PRO A 85 37.39 4.69 -11.07
C PRO A 85 35.95 4.63 -11.53
N VAL A 86 35.46 3.44 -11.84
CA VAL A 86 34.08 3.17 -12.22
C VAL A 86 33.50 2.14 -11.27
N GLU A 87 32.38 2.45 -10.65
CA GLU A 87 31.70 1.55 -9.71
C GLU A 87 30.24 1.40 -10.07
N ARG A 88 29.63 0.28 -9.64
CA ARG A 88 28.19 0.12 -9.66
C ARG A 88 27.61 0.68 -8.37
N GLY A 89 26.62 1.54 -8.47
CA GLY A 89 25.81 1.97 -7.34
C GLY A 89 24.88 0.84 -6.84
N PRO A 90 24.01 1.14 -5.87
CA PRO A 90 23.05 0.17 -5.37
C PRO A 90 22.05 -0.25 -6.46
N LYS A 91 21.49 -1.45 -6.35
CA LYS A 91 20.48 -1.98 -7.28
C LYS A 91 19.15 -1.19 -7.23
N ASP A 92 18.85 -0.57 -6.10
CA ASP A 92 17.67 0.29 -5.92
C ASP A 92 18.15 1.71 -5.57
N LEU A 93 17.57 2.69 -6.25
CA LEU A 93 17.93 4.10 -6.06
C LEU A 93 17.69 4.61 -4.63
N LYS A 94 16.72 4.04 -3.92
CA LYS A 94 16.44 4.37 -2.52
C LYS A 94 17.57 3.95 -1.55
N ASP A 95 18.42 3.00 -1.95
CA ASP A 95 19.55 2.55 -1.16
C ASP A 95 20.80 3.45 -1.37
N LEU A 96 20.71 4.46 -2.27
CA LEU A 96 21.80 5.38 -2.56
C LEU A 96 22.25 6.20 -1.34
N PRO A 97 21.36 6.69 -0.44
CA PRO A 97 21.81 7.33 0.81
C PRO A 97 22.68 6.38 1.67
N GLN A 98 22.26 5.12 1.78
CA GLN A 98 23.01 4.11 2.53
C GLN A 98 24.37 3.79 1.88
N TYR A 99 24.44 3.76 0.55
CA TYR A 99 25.67 3.62 -0.20
C TYR A 99 26.70 4.73 0.15
N PHE A 100 26.22 5.94 0.47
CA PHE A 100 27.03 7.07 0.97
C PHE A 100 27.10 7.17 2.50
N GLY A 101 26.77 6.09 3.23
CA GLY A 101 26.85 6.03 4.69
C GLY A 101 25.75 6.79 5.44
N GLN A 102 24.68 7.20 4.76
CA GLN A 102 23.54 7.88 5.37
C GLN A 102 22.37 6.92 5.57
N LYS A 103 21.57 7.14 6.63
CA LYS A 103 20.29 6.44 6.79
C LYS A 103 19.30 7.00 5.77
N GLY A 104 18.76 6.15 4.88
CA GLY A 104 17.70 6.54 3.95
C GLY A 104 16.47 7.05 4.71
N LYS A 105 15.90 8.17 4.25
CA LYS A 105 14.64 8.69 4.80
C LYS A 105 13.46 7.91 4.23
N ALA A 106 12.59 7.41 5.10
CA ALA A 106 11.35 6.77 4.66
C ALA A 106 10.50 7.77 3.83
N PRO A 107 9.83 7.31 2.76
CA PRO A 107 8.93 8.16 1.99
C PRO A 107 7.85 8.75 2.88
N ASP A 108 7.55 10.04 2.69
CA ASP A 108 6.41 10.69 3.36
C ASP A 108 5.12 10.29 2.66
N LEU A 109 4.30 9.48 3.31
CA LEU A 109 2.99 9.01 2.87
C LEU A 109 1.83 9.67 3.64
N THR A 110 2.04 10.79 4.28
CA THR A 110 0.99 11.49 5.06
C THR A 110 -0.03 12.19 4.16
N ARG A 111 0.33 12.51 2.91
CA ARG A 111 -0.49 13.30 1.97
C ARG A 111 -1.13 12.41 0.91
N HIS A 112 -2.32 12.80 0.49
CA HIS A 112 -3.08 12.21 -0.62
C HIS A 112 -3.98 13.26 -1.29
N SER A 113 -4.60 12.93 -2.43
CA SER A 113 -5.51 13.80 -3.18
C SER A 113 -6.89 13.17 -3.44
N VAL A 114 -7.13 11.96 -2.91
CA VAL A 114 -8.36 11.20 -3.12
C VAL A 114 -9.11 11.06 -1.80
N THR A 115 -10.39 11.42 -1.79
CA THR A 115 -11.31 11.23 -0.67
C THR A 115 -11.91 9.82 -0.74
N ILE A 116 -11.87 9.06 0.34
CA ILE A 116 -12.47 7.73 0.45
C ILE A 116 -13.83 7.85 1.14
N PHE A 117 -14.90 7.52 0.40
CA PHE A 117 -16.23 7.26 0.92
C PHE A 117 -16.30 5.78 1.25
N ALA A 118 -16.59 5.45 2.52
CA ALA A 118 -16.72 4.07 2.99
C ALA A 118 -18.19 3.76 3.26
N GLU A 119 -18.73 2.80 2.52
CA GLU A 119 -20.15 2.50 2.54
C GLU A 119 -20.52 1.48 3.62
N ILE A 120 -21.52 1.84 4.42
CA ILE A 120 -22.25 0.93 5.31
C ILE A 120 -23.48 0.45 4.56
N VAL A 121 -23.34 -0.61 3.77
CA VAL A 121 -24.38 -1.09 2.83
C VAL A 121 -25.66 -1.57 3.50
N ASP A 122 -25.59 -2.01 4.74
CA ASP A 122 -26.68 -2.56 5.55
C ASP A 122 -27.19 -1.57 6.59
N ALA A 123 -26.96 -0.26 6.41
CA ALA A 123 -27.30 0.77 7.40
C ALA A 123 -28.73 0.72 7.92
N PRO A 124 -29.79 0.42 7.12
CA PRO A 124 -31.16 0.29 7.63
C PRO A 124 -31.38 -0.86 8.61
N ASP A 125 -30.48 -1.86 8.65
CA ASP A 125 -30.56 -3.03 9.54
C ASP A 125 -29.79 -2.85 10.85
N LEU A 126 -28.99 -1.80 10.97
CA LEU A 126 -28.15 -1.51 12.12
C LEU A 126 -28.80 -0.48 13.04
N SER A 127 -28.55 -0.58 14.34
CA SER A 127 -28.88 0.52 15.26
C SER A 127 -27.97 1.73 15.02
N VAL A 128 -28.35 2.91 15.51
CA VAL A 128 -27.54 4.13 15.40
C VAL A 128 -26.16 3.92 16.05
N GLU A 129 -26.10 3.24 17.19
CA GLU A 129 -24.85 2.94 17.88
C GLU A 129 -23.94 2.00 17.07
N GLN A 130 -24.52 1.01 16.39
CA GLN A 130 -23.79 0.10 15.51
C GLN A 130 -23.25 0.84 14.28
N ILE A 131 -24.05 1.75 13.71
CA ILE A 131 -23.60 2.60 12.59
C ILE A 131 -22.42 3.46 13.02
N VAL A 132 -22.48 4.13 14.18
CA VAL A 132 -21.39 4.96 14.70
C VAL A 132 -20.13 4.12 14.98
N ALA A 133 -20.29 2.93 15.56
CA ALA A 133 -19.17 2.02 15.81
C ALA A 133 -18.49 1.57 14.50
N LYS A 134 -19.28 1.21 13.47
CA LYS A 134 -18.78 0.81 12.15
C LYS A 134 -18.09 1.98 11.43
N ALA A 135 -18.64 3.19 11.55
CA ALA A 135 -18.02 4.41 11.04
C ALA A 135 -16.66 4.68 11.68
N GLY A 136 -16.54 4.53 13.01
CA GLY A 136 -15.26 4.65 13.72
C GLY A 136 -14.21 3.63 13.24
N HIS A 137 -14.63 2.40 12.95
CA HIS A 137 -13.76 1.39 12.36
C HIS A 137 -13.28 1.79 10.96
N PHE A 138 -14.17 2.24 10.07
CA PHE A 138 -13.81 2.69 8.73
C PHE A 138 -12.90 3.91 8.75
N GLN A 139 -13.11 4.85 9.67
CA GLN A 139 -12.21 5.98 9.86
C GLN A 139 -10.79 5.53 10.25
N GLN A 140 -10.67 4.53 11.11
CA GLN A 140 -9.37 3.95 11.48
C GLN A 140 -8.68 3.27 10.29
N GLN A 141 -9.44 2.76 9.34
CA GLN A 141 -8.95 2.21 8.07
C GLN A 141 -8.62 3.29 7.03
N GLY A 142 -8.94 4.56 7.30
CA GLY A 142 -8.58 5.69 6.44
C GLY A 142 -9.74 6.26 5.63
N ALA A 143 -11.00 5.93 5.95
CA ALA A 143 -12.15 6.60 5.36
C ALA A 143 -12.23 8.06 5.77
N ASP A 144 -12.59 8.93 4.83
CA ASP A 144 -12.81 10.37 5.05
C ASP A 144 -14.30 10.70 5.20
N VAL A 145 -15.18 9.96 4.49
CA VAL A 145 -16.63 10.12 4.48
C VAL A 145 -17.27 8.77 4.76
N ILE A 146 -18.29 8.77 5.60
CA ILE A 146 -19.11 7.58 5.86
C ILE A 146 -20.35 7.66 4.98
N ASP A 147 -20.52 6.66 4.13
CA ASP A 147 -21.67 6.55 3.24
C ASP A 147 -22.71 5.58 3.82
N LEU A 148 -23.94 6.05 3.95
CA LEU A 148 -25.06 5.25 4.44
C LEU A 148 -25.85 4.70 3.26
N GLY A 149 -25.65 3.41 2.97
CA GLY A 149 -26.35 2.69 1.92
C GLY A 149 -27.80 2.40 2.32
N CYS A 150 -28.75 2.81 1.46
CA CYS A 150 -30.17 2.49 1.60
C CYS A 150 -30.53 1.24 0.81
N LEU A 151 -31.02 0.21 1.46
CA LEU A 151 -31.39 -1.03 0.81
C LEU A 151 -32.65 -0.86 -0.05
N PRO A 152 -32.65 -1.34 -1.31
CA PRO A 152 -33.83 -1.29 -2.17
C PRO A 152 -35.04 -1.96 -1.51
N GLY A 153 -36.19 -1.24 -1.51
CA GLY A 153 -37.45 -1.74 -0.95
C GLY A 153 -37.54 -1.75 0.57
N LYS A 154 -36.52 -1.29 1.28
CA LYS A 154 -36.50 -1.18 2.74
C LYS A 154 -36.54 0.28 3.20
N SER A 155 -37.34 0.58 4.22
CA SER A 155 -37.37 1.91 4.83
C SER A 155 -36.22 2.07 5.80
N PHE A 156 -35.53 3.21 5.75
CA PHE A 156 -34.51 3.60 6.71
C PHE A 156 -35.10 4.63 7.70
N ALA A 157 -36.00 4.16 8.57
CA ALA A 157 -36.80 5.03 9.44
C ALA A 157 -35.96 5.91 10.40
N HIS A 158 -34.80 5.44 10.82
CA HIS A 158 -33.90 6.17 11.73
C HIS A 158 -32.73 6.86 11.02
N MET A 159 -32.78 7.04 9.69
CA MET A 159 -31.72 7.67 8.89
C MET A 159 -31.31 9.04 9.42
N SER A 160 -32.27 9.92 9.72
CA SER A 160 -31.97 11.25 10.26
C SER A 160 -31.26 11.18 11.62
N ALA A 161 -31.65 10.25 12.50
CA ALA A 161 -30.98 10.04 13.76
C ALA A 161 -29.53 9.53 13.57
N ALA A 162 -29.31 8.62 12.62
CA ALA A 162 -27.98 8.14 12.26
C ALA A 162 -27.09 9.26 11.73
N ILE A 163 -27.61 10.10 10.79
CA ILE A 163 -26.88 11.26 10.27
C ILE A 163 -26.50 12.22 11.41
N HIS A 164 -27.42 12.58 12.29
CA HIS A 164 -27.15 13.48 13.42
C HIS A 164 -26.11 12.91 14.37
N ALA A 165 -26.16 11.60 14.67
CA ALA A 165 -25.20 10.94 15.55
C ALA A 165 -23.78 10.93 14.91
N LEU A 166 -23.66 10.60 13.64
CA LEU A 166 -22.38 10.65 12.92
C LEU A 166 -21.82 12.07 12.85
N LYS A 167 -22.67 13.07 12.57
CA LYS A 167 -22.25 14.49 12.54
C LYS A 167 -21.80 14.97 13.91
N ALA A 168 -22.44 14.53 15.00
CA ALA A 168 -22.04 14.86 16.37
C ALA A 168 -20.65 14.31 16.73
N GLU A 169 -20.29 13.15 16.19
CA GLU A 169 -18.94 12.55 16.32
C GLU A 169 -17.91 13.14 15.32
N GLY A 170 -18.31 14.11 14.51
CA GLY A 170 -17.42 14.83 13.58
C GLY A 170 -17.20 14.15 12.23
N PHE A 171 -17.97 13.12 11.89
CA PHE A 171 -17.89 12.48 10.56
C PHE A 171 -18.50 13.37 9.47
N GLN A 172 -17.92 13.29 8.27
CA GLN A 172 -18.63 13.66 7.06
C GLN A 172 -19.54 12.50 6.64
N VAL A 173 -20.77 12.82 6.19
CA VAL A 173 -21.80 11.83 5.94
C VAL A 173 -22.29 11.95 4.49
N SER A 174 -22.34 10.83 3.80
CA SER A 174 -23.02 10.64 2.53
C SER A 174 -24.21 9.70 2.72
N VAL A 175 -25.20 9.80 1.86
CA VAL A 175 -26.32 8.85 1.79
C VAL A 175 -26.49 8.39 0.37
N ASP A 176 -26.45 7.06 0.14
CA ASP A 176 -26.74 6.43 -1.14
C ASP A 176 -28.14 5.83 -1.17
N SER A 177 -29.00 6.37 -2.03
CA SER A 177 -30.34 5.87 -2.25
C SER A 177 -30.81 6.08 -3.68
N MET A 178 -31.62 5.14 -4.15
CA MET A 178 -32.37 5.25 -5.42
C MET A 178 -33.69 6.01 -5.24
N ARG A 179 -34.09 6.34 -4.02
CA ARG A 179 -35.38 6.99 -3.71
C ARG A 179 -35.18 8.47 -3.48
N GLU A 180 -35.90 9.30 -4.21
CA GLU A 180 -35.85 10.75 -4.11
C GLU A 180 -36.22 11.24 -2.68
N GLU A 181 -37.18 10.57 -2.04
CA GLU A 181 -37.63 10.88 -0.69
C GLU A 181 -36.52 10.68 0.36
N ASP A 182 -35.74 9.61 0.23
CA ASP A 182 -34.61 9.35 1.12
C ASP A 182 -33.52 10.41 0.93
N LEU A 183 -33.16 10.73 -0.33
CA LEU A 183 -32.15 11.74 -0.64
C LEU A 183 -32.55 13.12 -0.12
N LEU A 184 -33.81 13.53 -0.33
CA LEU A 184 -34.32 14.79 0.20
C LEU A 184 -34.31 14.83 1.73
N SER A 185 -34.73 13.72 2.36
CA SER A 185 -34.72 13.58 3.84
C SER A 185 -33.31 13.63 4.38
N ALA A 186 -32.37 12.94 3.76
CA ALA A 186 -30.95 12.92 4.12
C ALA A 186 -30.33 14.33 4.04
N GLY A 187 -30.58 15.05 2.93
CA GLY A 187 -30.09 16.40 2.79
C GLY A 187 -30.65 17.36 3.85
N LYS A 188 -31.96 17.26 4.17
CA LYS A 188 -32.59 18.03 5.23
C LYS A 188 -32.08 17.67 6.63
N ALA A 189 -31.63 16.43 6.83
CA ALA A 189 -30.97 15.99 8.07
C ALA A 189 -29.49 16.41 8.18
N GLY A 190 -28.93 17.06 7.14
CA GLY A 190 -27.57 17.60 7.15
C GLY A 190 -26.49 16.66 6.62
N ALA A 191 -26.83 15.68 5.79
CA ALA A 191 -25.85 14.91 5.03
C ALA A 191 -24.98 15.84 4.15
N ASP A 192 -23.67 15.60 4.11
CA ASP A 192 -22.74 16.42 3.34
C ASP A 192 -22.81 16.11 1.85
N TYR A 193 -23.12 14.85 1.49
CA TYR A 193 -23.22 14.38 0.11
C TYR A 193 -24.47 13.54 -0.10
N LEU A 194 -24.96 13.53 -1.33
CA LEU A 194 -26.09 12.70 -1.78
C LEU A 194 -25.67 11.84 -2.97
N LEU A 195 -25.66 10.54 -2.80
CA LEU A 195 -25.48 9.50 -3.80
C LEU A 195 -26.82 8.83 -4.09
N SER A 196 -27.44 8.85 -5.30
CA SER A 196 -26.86 9.47 -6.49
C SER A 196 -27.93 10.34 -7.15
N LEU A 197 -27.53 11.47 -7.70
CA LEU A 197 -28.45 12.32 -8.46
C LEU A 197 -28.17 12.18 -9.97
N HIS A 198 -29.22 12.29 -10.75
CA HIS A 198 -29.17 12.29 -12.22
C HIS A 198 -30.07 13.37 -12.79
N GLU A 199 -30.03 13.60 -14.10
CA GLU A 199 -30.76 14.69 -14.75
C GLU A 199 -32.24 14.82 -14.38
N ASN A 200 -32.93 13.74 -13.95
CA ASN A 200 -34.37 13.77 -13.67
C ASN A 200 -34.69 14.15 -12.21
N ASN A 201 -33.74 14.08 -11.28
CA ASN A 201 -33.95 14.39 -9.86
C ASN A 201 -33.01 15.49 -9.32
N LEU A 202 -32.38 16.27 -10.21
CA LEU A 202 -31.51 17.38 -9.85
C LEU A 202 -32.18 18.48 -9.02
N TRP A 203 -33.52 18.57 -9.08
CA TRP A 203 -34.29 19.48 -8.25
C TRP A 203 -34.01 19.30 -6.74
N ILE A 204 -33.63 18.08 -6.30
CA ILE A 204 -33.26 17.83 -4.90
C ILE A 204 -32.05 18.67 -4.50
N ALA A 205 -31.09 18.83 -5.42
CA ALA A 205 -29.91 19.65 -5.15
C ALA A 205 -30.25 21.14 -4.94
N ASP A 206 -31.38 21.63 -5.46
CA ASP A 206 -31.82 23.01 -5.25
C ASP A 206 -32.53 23.18 -3.88
N GLU A 207 -32.98 22.08 -3.24
CA GLU A 207 -33.73 22.08 -1.97
C GLU A 207 -32.84 21.85 -0.73
N VAL A 208 -31.56 21.43 -0.93
CA VAL A 208 -30.64 21.08 0.17
C VAL A 208 -29.23 21.58 -0.07
N GLU A 209 -28.44 21.75 0.99
CA GLU A 209 -27.06 22.23 0.89
C GLU A 209 -26.05 21.11 0.53
N SER A 210 -26.46 19.84 0.61
CA SER A 210 -25.59 18.69 0.33
C SER A 210 -24.97 18.75 -1.06
N THR A 211 -23.73 18.32 -1.20
CA THR A 211 -23.06 18.20 -2.50
C THR A 211 -23.59 16.98 -3.26
N PRO A 212 -24.19 17.14 -4.44
CA PRO A 212 -24.69 16.02 -5.23
C PRO A 212 -23.54 15.24 -5.88
N ILE A 213 -23.65 13.92 -5.88
CA ILE A 213 -22.83 13.03 -6.69
C ILE A 213 -23.68 12.64 -7.91
N LEU A 214 -23.20 13.05 -9.08
CA LEU A 214 -23.95 12.95 -10.34
C LEU A 214 -23.62 11.67 -11.07
N ILE A 215 -24.64 10.89 -11.42
CA ILE A 215 -24.50 9.69 -12.25
C ILE A 215 -25.30 9.83 -13.56
N PRO A 216 -25.01 9.02 -14.60
CA PRO A 216 -25.87 8.94 -15.75
C PRO A 216 -27.23 8.31 -15.37
N ALA A 217 -28.33 8.78 -15.96
CA ALA A 217 -29.69 8.24 -15.74
C ALA A 217 -29.81 6.74 -16.09
N LYS A 218 -28.92 6.25 -16.95
CA LYS A 218 -28.65 4.82 -17.23
C LYS A 218 -27.13 4.68 -17.44
N PRO A 219 -26.49 3.61 -16.99
CA PRO A 219 -25.02 3.47 -17.01
C PRO A 219 -24.37 3.80 -18.36
N THR A 220 -25.00 3.44 -19.48
CA THR A 220 -24.48 3.70 -20.83
C THR A 220 -24.82 5.09 -21.39
N ASN A 221 -25.70 5.86 -20.72
CA ASN A 221 -26.17 7.15 -21.20
C ASN A 221 -25.30 8.30 -20.65
N ILE A 222 -24.07 8.40 -21.11
CA ILE A 222 -23.15 9.46 -20.68
C ILE A 222 -23.64 10.87 -21.04
N ALA A 223 -24.52 11.00 -22.03
CA ALA A 223 -25.12 12.28 -22.40
C ALA A 223 -26.03 12.83 -21.29
N SER A 224 -26.71 11.97 -20.53
CA SER A 224 -27.52 12.41 -19.39
C SER A 224 -26.65 12.95 -18.25
N LEU A 225 -25.50 12.31 -17.97
CA LEU A 225 -24.53 12.83 -17.00
C LEU A 225 -23.96 14.19 -17.46
N THR A 226 -23.67 14.32 -18.76
CA THR A 226 -23.22 15.60 -19.31
C THR A 226 -24.26 16.72 -19.06
N ARG A 227 -25.57 16.46 -19.27
CA ARG A 227 -26.61 17.45 -18.99
C ARG A 227 -26.71 17.79 -17.50
N ALA A 228 -26.56 16.80 -16.62
CA ALA A 228 -26.51 17.03 -15.16
C ALA A 228 -25.31 17.90 -14.75
N ILE A 229 -24.14 17.64 -15.32
CA ILE A 229 -22.93 18.44 -15.10
C ILE A 229 -23.15 19.89 -15.55
N GLU A 230 -23.62 20.10 -16.78
CA GLU A 230 -23.90 21.44 -17.33
C GLU A 230 -24.92 22.20 -16.48
N TYR A 231 -25.95 21.52 -15.99
CA TYR A 231 -26.93 22.10 -15.07
C TYR A 231 -26.28 22.67 -13.81
N CYS A 232 -25.39 21.90 -13.16
CA CYS A 232 -24.69 22.35 -11.97
C CYS A 232 -23.66 23.45 -12.27
N LEU A 233 -22.91 23.34 -13.37
CA LEU A 233 -21.95 24.36 -13.79
C LEU A 233 -22.60 25.71 -14.04
N GLN A 234 -23.75 25.75 -14.73
CA GLN A 234 -24.50 26.97 -15.01
C GLN A 234 -25.01 27.67 -13.73
N ARG A 235 -25.20 26.92 -12.65
CA ARG A 235 -25.64 27.43 -11.34
C ARG A 235 -24.51 27.70 -10.37
N GLY A 236 -23.25 27.43 -10.76
CA GLY A 236 -22.10 27.52 -9.87
C GLY A 236 -22.17 26.56 -8.67
N ARG A 237 -22.95 25.47 -8.79
CA ARG A 237 -23.13 24.50 -7.73
C ARG A 237 -21.99 23.49 -7.72
N ARG A 238 -21.41 23.25 -6.55
CA ARG A 238 -20.43 22.16 -6.37
C ARG A 238 -21.09 20.80 -6.60
N PHE A 239 -20.40 19.89 -7.24
CA PHE A 239 -20.83 18.52 -7.48
C PHE A 239 -19.60 17.62 -7.67
N ILE A 240 -19.81 16.30 -7.59
CA ILE A 240 -18.85 15.28 -7.99
C ILE A 240 -19.50 14.44 -9.10
N ALA A 241 -18.79 14.14 -10.19
CA ALA A 241 -19.33 13.36 -11.31
C ALA A 241 -18.81 11.91 -11.28
N ASP A 242 -19.70 10.93 -11.30
CA ASP A 242 -19.37 9.51 -11.41
C ASP A 242 -19.95 8.92 -12.70
N PRO A 243 -19.15 8.66 -13.73
CA PRO A 243 -19.59 7.97 -14.96
C PRO A 243 -19.86 6.47 -14.77
N ILE A 244 -19.78 5.96 -13.55
CA ILE A 244 -19.98 4.58 -13.08
C ILE A 244 -18.88 3.63 -13.59
N LEU A 245 -18.21 2.92 -12.66
CA LEU A 245 -17.31 1.82 -12.95
C LEU A 245 -18.13 0.52 -13.03
N ASP A 246 -18.16 -0.09 -14.20
CA ASP A 246 -18.87 -1.36 -14.38
C ASP A 246 -17.98 -2.55 -13.95
N PRO A 247 -18.59 -3.66 -13.47
CA PRO A 247 -17.85 -4.88 -13.16
C PRO A 247 -17.20 -5.53 -14.40
N ILE A 248 -16.29 -6.47 -14.15
CA ILE A 248 -15.66 -7.28 -15.21
C ILE A 248 -16.76 -8.02 -15.99
N HIS A 249 -16.63 -8.07 -17.31
CA HIS A 249 -17.58 -8.60 -18.30
C HIS A 249 -18.89 -7.82 -18.46
N PHE A 250 -19.15 -6.80 -17.60
CA PHE A 250 -20.34 -5.95 -17.72
C PHE A 250 -20.03 -4.54 -18.20
N GLY A 251 -18.80 -4.29 -18.65
CA GLY A 251 -18.42 -3.00 -19.24
C GLY A 251 -17.21 -2.32 -18.60
N LEU A 252 -16.38 -3.02 -17.81
CA LEU A 252 -15.21 -2.45 -17.15
C LEU A 252 -14.33 -1.61 -18.10
N THR A 253 -13.96 -2.16 -19.24
CA THR A 253 -13.09 -1.45 -20.21
C THR A 253 -13.76 -0.19 -20.75
N ASP A 254 -15.04 -0.28 -21.10
CA ASP A 254 -15.80 0.87 -21.58
C ASP A 254 -15.99 1.93 -20.50
N SER A 255 -16.12 1.53 -19.23
CA SER A 255 -16.19 2.48 -18.12
C SER A 255 -14.88 3.26 -17.97
N ILE A 256 -13.73 2.62 -18.03
CA ILE A 256 -12.42 3.31 -18.02
C ILE A 256 -12.32 4.34 -19.16
N VAL A 257 -12.80 3.97 -20.36
CA VAL A 257 -12.87 4.91 -21.50
C VAL A 257 -13.83 6.07 -21.22
N ARG A 258 -14.96 5.83 -20.55
CA ARG A 258 -15.92 6.90 -20.14
C ARG A 258 -15.25 7.89 -19.17
N TYR A 259 -14.55 7.41 -18.14
CA TYR A 259 -13.78 8.25 -17.22
C TYR A 259 -12.77 9.11 -17.95
N HIS A 260 -11.98 8.51 -18.84
CA HIS A 260 -10.99 9.24 -19.64
C HIS A 260 -11.63 10.32 -20.53
N LYS A 261 -12.72 9.99 -21.24
CA LYS A 261 -13.44 10.95 -22.10
C LYS A 261 -14.06 12.09 -21.29
N LEU A 262 -14.63 11.78 -20.11
CA LEU A 262 -15.24 12.78 -19.23
C LEU A 262 -14.17 13.75 -18.73
N ARG A 263 -13.03 13.24 -18.24
CA ARG A 263 -11.89 14.07 -17.81
C ARG A 263 -11.36 14.96 -18.93
N LYS A 264 -11.25 14.46 -20.16
CA LYS A 264 -10.84 15.27 -21.30
C LYS A 264 -11.83 16.39 -21.62
N ARG A 265 -13.12 16.13 -21.48
CA ARG A 265 -14.17 17.13 -21.74
C ARG A 265 -14.26 18.18 -20.66
N TYR A 266 -14.07 17.77 -19.41
CA TYR A 266 -14.15 18.62 -18.21
C TYR A 266 -12.88 18.43 -17.37
N PRO A 267 -11.80 19.18 -17.67
CA PRO A 267 -10.51 19.00 -17.01
C PRO A 267 -10.52 19.25 -15.49
N ASP A 268 -11.40 20.15 -15.04
CA ASP A 268 -11.35 20.72 -13.68
C ASP A 268 -12.46 20.24 -12.73
N ILE A 269 -13.41 19.42 -13.20
CA ILE A 269 -14.49 18.92 -12.33
C ILE A 269 -13.97 17.85 -11.36
N GLU A 270 -14.58 17.78 -10.18
CA GLU A 270 -14.39 16.67 -9.28
C GLU A 270 -15.05 15.39 -9.82
N MET A 271 -14.37 14.26 -9.71
CA MET A 271 -14.87 12.96 -10.18
C MET A 271 -14.76 11.91 -9.08
N MET A 272 -15.71 10.98 -9.08
CA MET A 272 -15.73 9.79 -8.21
C MET A 272 -15.64 8.52 -9.03
N MET A 273 -15.12 7.44 -8.42
CA MET A 273 -15.10 6.08 -8.95
C MET A 273 -15.54 5.08 -7.88
N GLY A 274 -16.56 4.29 -8.18
CA GLY A 274 -17.03 3.19 -7.31
C GLY A 274 -16.09 1.98 -7.39
N VAL A 275 -15.03 1.94 -6.58
CA VAL A 275 -14.04 0.85 -6.60
C VAL A 275 -14.60 -0.46 -6.04
N GLY A 276 -15.63 -0.39 -5.17
CA GLY A 276 -16.36 -1.53 -4.64
C GLY A 276 -16.90 -2.47 -5.71
N ASN A 277 -17.28 -1.94 -6.88
CA ASN A 277 -17.76 -2.74 -8.02
C ASN A 277 -16.72 -3.73 -8.56
N LEU A 278 -15.45 -3.57 -8.23
CA LEU A 278 -14.42 -4.55 -8.58
C LEU A 278 -13.90 -5.32 -7.37
N THR A 279 -13.71 -4.66 -6.24
CA THR A 279 -13.17 -5.33 -5.04
C THR A 279 -14.14 -6.35 -4.45
N GLU A 280 -15.44 -6.10 -4.52
CA GLU A 280 -16.47 -7.02 -4.02
C GLU A 280 -16.95 -8.05 -5.05
N LEU A 281 -16.94 -7.68 -6.33
CA LEU A 281 -17.51 -8.50 -7.40
C LEU A 281 -16.46 -9.32 -8.17
N THR A 282 -15.24 -9.42 -7.62
CA THR A 282 -14.17 -10.22 -8.20
C THR A 282 -13.48 -11.02 -7.10
N ASP A 283 -13.53 -12.35 -7.19
CA ASP A 283 -12.83 -13.24 -6.27
C ASP A 283 -11.32 -13.19 -6.54
N ALA A 284 -10.68 -12.10 -6.10
CA ALA A 284 -9.24 -11.85 -6.25
C ALA A 284 -8.71 -11.08 -5.03
N ASP A 285 -7.39 -11.08 -4.88
CA ASP A 285 -6.72 -10.27 -3.85
C ASP A 285 -6.98 -8.76 -4.11
N THR A 286 -7.71 -8.13 -3.19
CA THR A 286 -8.15 -6.73 -3.32
C THR A 286 -7.00 -5.73 -3.30
N THR A 287 -5.84 -6.08 -2.71
CA THR A 287 -4.62 -5.26 -2.76
C THR A 287 -4.17 -4.97 -4.20
N GLY A 288 -4.14 -5.99 -5.06
CA GLY A 288 -3.79 -5.84 -6.47
C GLY A 288 -4.83 -5.05 -7.25
N VAL A 289 -6.12 -5.28 -6.97
CA VAL A 289 -7.24 -4.55 -7.57
C VAL A 289 -7.16 -3.05 -7.20
N ASN A 290 -7.02 -2.73 -5.92
CA ASN A 290 -6.86 -1.37 -5.43
C ASN A 290 -5.61 -0.69 -6.03
N ALA A 291 -4.46 -1.38 -6.05
CA ALA A 291 -3.24 -0.84 -6.63
C ALA A 291 -3.42 -0.42 -8.11
N LEU A 292 -4.09 -1.25 -8.92
CA LEU A 292 -4.35 -0.95 -10.32
C LEU A 292 -5.36 0.20 -10.49
N LEU A 293 -6.48 0.16 -9.76
CA LEU A 293 -7.51 1.20 -9.85
C LEU A 293 -6.98 2.56 -9.40
N PHE A 294 -6.23 2.62 -8.30
CA PHE A 294 -5.64 3.88 -7.85
C PHE A 294 -4.53 4.40 -8.77
N GLY A 295 -3.90 3.54 -9.58
CA GLY A 295 -3.09 3.97 -10.71
C GLY A 295 -3.90 4.75 -11.74
N VAL A 296 -5.03 4.20 -12.19
CA VAL A 296 -5.98 4.88 -13.12
C VAL A 296 -6.54 6.16 -12.49
N ILE A 297 -6.96 6.11 -11.23
CA ILE A 297 -7.48 7.25 -10.46
C ILE A 297 -6.46 8.39 -10.42
N SER A 298 -5.20 8.07 -10.13
CA SER A 298 -4.11 9.06 -10.09
C SER A 298 -3.84 9.69 -11.47
N GLU A 299 -3.79 8.88 -12.54
CA GLU A 299 -3.55 9.37 -13.91
C GLU A 299 -4.71 10.23 -14.44
N LEU A 300 -5.94 9.93 -14.04
CA LEU A 300 -7.14 10.68 -14.43
C LEU A 300 -7.49 11.82 -13.46
N ASN A 301 -6.70 12.06 -12.41
CA ASN A 301 -7.00 13.02 -11.35
C ASN A 301 -8.43 12.87 -10.80
N ILE A 302 -8.85 11.66 -10.51
CA ILE A 302 -10.12 11.37 -9.84
C ILE A 302 -9.96 11.73 -8.36
N ASN A 303 -10.96 12.42 -7.81
CA ASN A 303 -10.85 13.08 -6.50
C ASN A 303 -11.49 12.29 -5.37
N ALA A 304 -12.39 11.36 -5.70
CA ALA A 304 -13.13 10.56 -4.73
C ALA A 304 -13.29 9.10 -5.18
N VAL A 305 -13.41 8.20 -4.21
CA VAL A 305 -13.79 6.80 -4.45
C VAL A 305 -14.89 6.39 -3.49
N LEU A 306 -15.78 5.52 -3.95
CA LEU A 306 -16.69 4.76 -3.09
C LEU A 306 -16.11 3.36 -2.91
N ALA A 307 -15.77 3.03 -1.68
CA ALA A 307 -15.19 1.74 -1.27
C ALA A 307 -16.14 1.02 -0.32
N THR A 308 -16.18 -0.31 -0.44
CA THR A 308 -16.99 -1.20 0.37
C THR A 308 -16.11 -2.26 1.04
N SER A 309 -16.61 -2.84 2.12
CA SER A 309 -15.96 -3.90 2.90
C SER A 309 -17.03 -4.85 3.43
N VAL A 310 -17.59 -5.66 2.53
CA VAL A 310 -18.72 -6.57 2.79
C VAL A 310 -18.27 -8.03 2.78
N SER A 311 -17.64 -8.43 1.67
CA SER A 311 -17.15 -9.78 1.49
C SER A 311 -15.91 -10.04 2.34
N PRO A 312 -15.71 -11.27 2.87
CA PRO A 312 -14.53 -11.59 3.68
C PRO A 312 -13.19 -11.28 3.00
N HIS A 313 -13.08 -11.51 1.68
CA HIS A 313 -11.87 -11.21 0.92
C HIS A 313 -11.63 -9.71 0.72
N ALA A 314 -12.67 -8.88 0.85
CA ALA A 314 -12.62 -7.42 0.73
C ALA A 314 -12.62 -6.71 2.11
N SER A 315 -12.48 -7.45 3.23
CA SER A 315 -12.56 -6.89 4.59
C SER A 315 -11.57 -5.76 4.86
N GLU A 316 -10.43 -5.75 4.18
CA GLU A 316 -9.39 -4.73 4.33
C GLU A 316 -9.36 -3.72 3.15
N ALA A 317 -10.34 -3.78 2.23
CA ALA A 317 -10.32 -3.00 0.99
C ALA A 317 -10.25 -1.48 1.23
N ILE A 318 -10.85 -0.96 2.30
CA ILE A 318 -10.79 0.47 2.68
C ILE A 318 -9.37 0.86 3.08
N ALA A 319 -8.71 0.05 3.92
CA ALA A 319 -7.34 0.32 4.37
C ALA A 319 -6.33 0.17 3.23
N GLU A 320 -6.56 -0.76 2.31
CA GLU A 320 -5.78 -0.92 1.09
C GLU A 320 -5.95 0.29 0.16
N ALA A 321 -7.16 0.81 0.03
CA ALA A 321 -7.45 2.03 -0.72
C ALA A 321 -6.69 3.24 -0.12
N ASP A 322 -6.63 3.38 1.22
CA ASP A 322 -5.85 4.44 1.87
C ASP A 322 -4.36 4.33 1.57
N ILE A 323 -3.79 3.13 1.63
CA ILE A 323 -2.38 2.93 1.26
C ILE A 323 -2.17 3.21 -0.22
N ALA A 324 -3.06 2.74 -1.10
CA ALA A 324 -2.95 2.91 -2.53
C ALA A 324 -2.98 4.39 -2.93
N ARG A 325 -3.94 5.20 -2.40
CA ARG A 325 -4.01 6.63 -2.70
C ARG A 325 -2.75 7.38 -2.28
N ARG A 326 -2.16 7.04 -1.13
CA ARG A 326 -0.92 7.68 -0.61
C ARG A 326 0.29 7.31 -1.45
N VAL A 327 0.43 6.04 -1.80
CA VAL A 327 1.50 5.54 -2.67
C VAL A 327 1.44 6.18 -4.05
N MET A 328 0.25 6.21 -4.69
CA MET A 328 0.07 6.77 -6.02
C MET A 328 0.25 8.29 -6.02
N TYR A 329 -0.27 8.99 -5.01
CA TYR A 329 -0.03 10.42 -4.82
C TYR A 329 1.47 10.73 -4.73
N ARG A 330 2.19 10.04 -3.84
CA ARG A 330 3.61 10.29 -3.65
C ARG A 330 4.42 9.95 -4.90
N ALA A 331 4.14 8.82 -5.54
CA ALA A 331 4.80 8.42 -6.78
C ALA A 331 4.60 9.44 -7.90
N SER A 332 3.38 10.00 -8.03
CA SER A 332 3.05 11.05 -8.99
C SER A 332 3.83 12.35 -8.70
N GLN A 333 3.89 12.78 -7.42
CA GLN A 333 4.67 13.97 -7.03
C GLN A 333 6.17 13.79 -7.32
N ASP A 334 6.70 12.61 -7.07
CA ASP A 334 8.11 12.27 -7.33
C ASP A 334 8.40 11.99 -8.80
N LYS A 335 7.36 11.92 -9.67
CA LYS A 335 7.45 11.50 -11.09
C LYS A 335 8.16 10.15 -11.24
N ARG A 336 7.83 9.20 -10.38
CA ARG A 336 8.41 7.86 -10.31
C ARG A 336 7.33 6.79 -10.41
N LEU A 337 7.77 5.58 -10.77
CA LEU A 337 6.91 4.40 -10.64
C LEU A 337 6.50 4.19 -9.17
N PRO A 338 5.28 3.70 -8.88
CA PRO A 338 4.78 3.46 -7.52
C PRO A 338 5.46 2.23 -6.90
N ARG A 339 6.78 2.26 -6.79
CA ARG A 339 7.61 1.15 -6.34
C ARG A 339 8.54 1.59 -5.21
N GLY A 340 8.51 0.85 -4.10
CA GLY A 340 9.41 1.10 -2.98
C GLY A 340 8.91 2.15 -1.99
N TYR A 341 7.65 2.55 -2.07
CA TYR A 341 7.03 3.50 -1.14
C TYR A 341 6.45 2.82 0.10
N SER A 342 5.78 1.69 -0.08
CA SER A 342 5.17 0.90 0.99
C SER A 342 5.15 -0.58 0.62
N SER A 343 5.23 -1.46 1.61
CA SER A 343 4.92 -2.90 1.47
C SER A 343 3.45 -3.23 1.75
N GLY A 344 2.64 -2.26 2.18
CA GLY A 344 1.26 -2.48 2.58
C GLY A 344 0.34 -3.05 1.49
N LEU A 345 0.72 -2.88 0.20
CA LEU A 345 0.03 -3.49 -0.95
C LEU A 345 0.68 -4.81 -1.43
N LEU A 346 1.64 -5.36 -0.68
CA LEU A 346 2.27 -6.64 -0.95
C LEU A 346 1.75 -7.65 0.09
N GLY A 347 0.72 -8.41 -0.25
CA GLY A 347 0.09 -9.37 0.65
C GLY A 347 0.83 -10.69 0.76
N LEU A 348 1.21 -11.31 -0.36
CA LEU A 348 1.81 -12.63 -0.39
C LEU A 348 3.34 -12.61 -0.54
N HIS A 349 3.87 -11.84 -1.48
CA HIS A 349 5.30 -11.83 -1.81
C HIS A 349 5.96 -10.57 -1.27
N ASP A 350 7.26 -10.68 -0.95
CA ASP A 350 8.09 -9.53 -0.65
C ASP A 350 9.01 -9.17 -1.80
N ARG A 351 9.45 -7.91 -1.86
CA ARG A 351 10.35 -7.43 -2.91
C ARG A 351 11.75 -8.02 -2.83
N LYS A 352 12.21 -8.35 -1.64
CA LYS A 352 13.51 -8.98 -1.35
C LYS A 352 13.28 -10.08 -0.31
N PRO A 353 12.70 -11.22 -0.70
CA PRO A 353 12.35 -12.29 0.23
C PRO A 353 13.59 -12.90 0.88
N PHE A 354 14.67 -13.03 0.11
CA PHE A 354 15.91 -13.66 0.51
C PHE A 354 17.06 -12.65 0.45
N PRO A 355 17.31 -11.90 1.56
CA PRO A 355 18.34 -10.85 1.58
C PRO A 355 19.76 -11.42 1.50
N TYR A 356 19.95 -12.66 1.94
CA TYR A 356 21.24 -13.35 1.98
C TYR A 356 21.24 -14.58 1.09
N SER A 357 22.37 -14.85 0.42
CA SER A 357 22.62 -16.12 -0.27
C SER A 357 22.95 -17.23 0.74
N THR A 358 22.93 -18.48 0.26
CA THR A 358 23.31 -19.64 1.09
C THR A 358 24.76 -19.52 1.56
N GLU A 359 25.66 -19.07 0.68
CA GLU A 359 27.08 -18.86 0.97
C GLU A 359 27.28 -17.79 2.05
N GLU A 360 26.58 -16.66 1.94
CA GLU A 360 26.62 -15.60 2.96
C GLU A 360 26.11 -16.09 4.32
N ILE A 361 25.08 -16.94 4.34
CA ILE A 361 24.55 -17.54 5.58
C ILE A 361 25.59 -18.51 6.17
N MET A 362 26.26 -19.32 5.36
CA MET A 362 27.33 -20.22 5.81
C MET A 362 28.52 -19.45 6.42
N ASP A 363 28.91 -18.35 5.79
CA ASP A 363 29.97 -17.47 6.32
C ASP A 363 29.57 -16.87 7.67
N LEU A 364 28.34 -16.38 7.79
CA LEU A 364 27.80 -15.88 9.06
C LEU A 364 27.77 -16.96 10.14
N ALA A 365 27.35 -18.18 9.80
CA ALA A 365 27.29 -19.31 10.73
C ALA A 365 28.68 -19.67 11.27
N SER A 366 29.72 -19.61 10.44
CA SER A 366 31.10 -19.91 10.85
C SER A 366 31.65 -18.97 11.92
N GLN A 367 31.07 -17.77 12.05
CA GLN A 367 31.52 -16.74 13.01
C GLN A 367 30.81 -16.82 14.36
N ILE A 368 29.75 -17.65 14.48
CA ILE A 368 28.97 -17.76 15.71
C ILE A 368 29.67 -18.57 16.78
N LYS A 369 29.73 -18.02 18.01
CA LYS A 369 30.42 -18.61 19.16
C LYS A 369 29.52 -18.98 20.34
N ASP A 370 28.24 -18.57 20.28
CA ASP A 370 27.26 -18.85 21.33
C ASP A 370 26.30 -20.00 20.97
N PRO A 371 25.60 -20.60 21.94
CA PRO A 371 24.76 -21.76 21.72
C PRO A 371 23.36 -21.41 21.18
N SER A 372 22.99 -20.12 21.10
CA SER A 372 21.65 -19.71 20.69
C SER A 372 21.41 -19.97 19.21
N PHE A 373 20.30 -20.60 18.88
CA PHE A 373 19.95 -20.88 17.49
C PHE A 373 19.54 -19.62 16.72
N ARG A 374 20.06 -19.51 15.53
CA ARG A 374 19.69 -18.51 14.53
C ARG A 374 19.01 -19.22 13.38
N ILE A 375 17.90 -18.64 12.92
CA ILE A 375 17.12 -19.16 11.81
C ILE A 375 17.13 -18.09 10.71
N MET A 376 17.56 -18.47 9.52
CA MET A 376 17.58 -17.63 8.33
C MET A 376 17.01 -18.38 7.13
N VAL A 377 16.61 -17.63 6.10
CA VAL A 377 16.01 -18.19 4.88
C VAL A 377 16.76 -17.68 3.65
N SER A 378 17.10 -18.59 2.75
CA SER A 378 17.62 -18.31 1.42
C SER A 378 16.68 -18.88 0.35
N GLU A 379 17.00 -18.69 -0.93
CA GLU A 379 16.28 -19.36 -2.03
C GLU A 379 16.25 -20.88 -1.91
N GLN A 380 17.27 -21.48 -1.29
CA GLN A 380 17.41 -22.93 -1.17
C GLN A 380 16.62 -23.51 0.02
N GLY A 381 16.13 -22.69 0.96
CA GLY A 381 15.37 -23.16 2.12
C GLY A 381 15.71 -22.45 3.42
N VAL A 382 15.41 -23.12 4.52
CA VAL A 382 15.62 -22.68 5.89
C VAL A 382 16.99 -23.15 6.39
N HIS A 383 17.74 -22.28 7.02
CA HIS A 383 19.03 -22.54 7.65
C HIS A 383 18.91 -22.31 9.15
N VAL A 384 19.34 -23.29 9.94
CA VAL A 384 19.37 -23.23 11.41
C VAL A 384 20.80 -23.47 11.87
N TYR A 385 21.35 -22.54 12.63
CA TYR A 385 22.75 -22.65 13.04
C TYR A 385 23.04 -22.02 14.41
N ASN A 386 24.05 -22.51 15.05
CA ASN A 386 24.68 -21.99 16.27
C ASN A 386 26.17 -22.30 16.23
N ARG A 387 26.87 -22.17 17.38
CA ARG A 387 28.30 -22.53 17.49
C ARG A 387 28.60 -24.00 17.16
N ASP A 388 27.62 -24.90 17.30
CA ASP A 388 27.80 -26.33 17.15
C ASP A 388 27.63 -26.80 15.69
N GLY A 389 27.17 -25.90 14.80
CA GLY A 389 27.07 -26.16 13.37
C GLY A 389 25.84 -25.54 12.71
N ILE A 390 25.67 -25.89 11.42
CA ILE A 390 24.56 -25.43 10.57
C ILE A 390 23.81 -26.63 10.02
N GLN A 391 22.48 -26.53 10.00
CA GLN A 391 21.56 -27.43 9.32
C GLN A 391 20.79 -26.66 8.25
N HIS A 392 20.42 -27.34 7.19
CA HIS A 392 19.66 -26.79 6.07
C HIS A 392 18.54 -27.73 5.66
N GLY A 393 17.36 -27.21 5.32
CA GLY A 393 16.23 -28.01 4.89
C GLY A 393 15.00 -27.15 4.55
N THR A 394 13.94 -27.80 4.11
CA THR A 394 12.66 -27.17 3.78
C THR A 394 11.50 -27.63 4.65
N ASP A 395 11.73 -28.71 5.43
CA ASP A 395 10.74 -29.26 6.36
C ASP A 395 11.18 -28.98 7.80
N PRO A 396 10.40 -28.23 8.61
CA PRO A 396 10.69 -27.95 10.00
C PRO A 396 10.98 -29.20 10.86
N PHE A 397 10.31 -30.33 10.57
CA PHE A 397 10.51 -31.55 11.32
C PHE A 397 11.90 -32.17 11.14
N SER A 398 12.55 -31.93 10.01
CA SER A 398 13.89 -32.43 9.73
C SER A 398 14.96 -31.84 10.66
N PHE A 399 14.74 -30.67 11.26
CA PHE A 399 15.67 -30.01 12.16
C PHE A 399 15.61 -30.53 13.59
N TYR A 400 14.49 -31.17 14.00
CA TYR A 400 14.23 -31.49 15.39
C TYR A 400 15.36 -32.27 16.10
N ALA A 401 15.90 -33.28 15.43
CA ALA A 401 16.98 -34.11 16.02
C ALA A 401 18.24 -33.30 16.36
N GLY A 402 18.60 -32.31 15.56
CA GLY A 402 19.79 -31.49 15.73
C GLY A 402 19.62 -30.31 16.70
N LEU A 403 18.36 -29.96 17.06
CA LEU A 403 18.09 -28.85 17.97
C LEU A 403 18.41 -29.21 19.47
N SER A 404 18.46 -30.49 19.80
CA SER A 404 18.77 -30.98 21.18
C SER A 404 17.87 -30.36 22.28
N VAL A 405 16.57 -30.09 21.96
CA VAL A 405 15.61 -29.41 22.83
C VAL A 405 14.62 -30.35 23.53
N GLN A 406 14.90 -31.67 23.56
CA GLN A 406 13.97 -32.68 24.07
C GLN A 406 13.60 -32.48 25.55
N ASN A 407 14.50 -31.85 26.33
CA ASN A 407 14.33 -31.57 27.75
C ASN A 407 13.94 -30.09 28.03
N ASP A 408 13.74 -29.25 27.03
CA ASP A 408 13.33 -27.86 27.15
C ASP A 408 12.10 -27.61 26.30
N ALA A 409 10.92 -27.85 26.88
CA ALA A 409 9.64 -27.71 26.19
C ALA A 409 9.36 -26.27 25.72
N SER A 410 9.79 -25.25 26.49
CA SER A 410 9.61 -23.85 26.12
C SER A 410 10.44 -23.48 24.91
N HIS A 411 11.69 -23.92 24.87
CA HIS A 411 12.59 -23.64 23.75
C HIS A 411 12.18 -24.46 22.50
N ALA A 412 11.76 -25.72 22.69
CA ALA A 412 11.22 -26.53 21.59
C ALA A 412 9.99 -25.88 20.94
N PHE A 413 9.05 -25.37 21.75
CA PHE A 413 7.87 -24.68 21.24
C PHE A 413 8.24 -23.40 20.48
N TYR A 414 9.13 -22.57 21.03
CA TYR A 414 9.62 -21.35 20.38
C TYR A 414 10.25 -21.65 19.02
N LEU A 415 11.22 -22.57 18.97
CA LEU A 415 11.88 -22.94 17.72
C LEU A 415 10.92 -23.56 16.72
N GLY A 416 9.96 -24.37 17.16
CA GLY A 416 8.91 -24.92 16.29
C GLY A 416 8.07 -23.83 15.63
N VAL A 417 7.68 -22.80 16.38
CA VAL A 417 6.95 -21.64 15.83
C VAL A 417 7.80 -20.86 14.83
N GLU A 418 9.05 -20.59 15.15
CA GLU A 418 9.93 -19.84 14.26
C GLU A 418 10.26 -20.63 12.99
N LEU A 419 10.49 -21.94 13.08
CA LEU A 419 10.71 -22.80 11.92
C LEU A 419 9.49 -22.87 11.00
N ALA A 420 8.28 -22.95 11.57
CA ALA A 420 7.05 -22.91 10.78
C ALA A 420 6.88 -21.56 10.04
N ARG A 421 7.19 -20.45 10.70
CA ARG A 421 7.21 -19.11 10.06
C ARG A 421 8.24 -19.02 8.94
N ALA A 422 9.44 -19.55 9.17
CA ALA A 422 10.52 -19.57 8.19
C ALA A 422 10.13 -20.40 6.95
N GLN A 423 9.49 -21.57 7.16
CA GLN A 423 8.95 -22.39 6.06
C GLN A 423 7.90 -21.65 5.23
N ILE A 424 6.90 -21.03 5.89
CA ILE A 424 5.87 -20.24 5.22
C ILE A 424 6.50 -19.09 4.43
N ALA A 425 7.46 -18.39 5.04
CA ALA A 425 8.18 -17.31 4.38
C ALA A 425 8.95 -17.79 3.14
N TRP A 426 9.61 -18.93 3.23
CA TRP A 426 10.29 -19.53 2.08
C TRP A 426 9.31 -19.92 0.96
N GLN A 427 8.23 -20.63 1.29
CA GLN A 427 7.23 -21.07 0.32
C GLN A 427 6.54 -19.91 -0.40
N LEU A 428 6.22 -18.85 0.32
CA LEU A 428 5.51 -17.68 -0.19
C LEU A 428 6.45 -16.54 -0.63
N LYS A 429 7.76 -16.78 -0.68
CA LYS A 429 8.76 -15.76 -1.01
C LYS A 429 8.59 -14.48 -0.18
N LYS A 430 8.42 -14.64 1.12
CA LYS A 430 8.36 -13.56 2.10
C LYS A 430 9.69 -13.38 2.81
N ARG A 431 9.97 -12.17 3.25
CA ARG A 431 11.11 -11.91 4.10
C ARG A 431 10.85 -12.49 5.50
N TYR A 432 11.77 -13.31 5.94
CA TYR A 432 11.79 -13.83 7.31
C TYR A 432 12.87 -13.13 8.13
N VAL A 433 12.51 -12.71 9.33
CA VAL A 433 13.42 -12.24 10.36
C VAL A 433 13.00 -12.92 11.66
N GLN A 434 13.93 -13.61 12.30
CA GLN A 434 13.67 -14.31 13.57
C GLN A 434 13.15 -13.32 14.61
N ASP A 435 12.19 -13.73 15.43
CA ASP A 435 11.49 -12.92 16.44
C ASP A 435 10.57 -11.82 15.87
N GLU A 436 10.38 -11.75 14.54
CA GLU A 436 9.45 -10.83 13.93
C GLU A 436 8.27 -11.58 13.29
N MET A 437 7.12 -10.91 13.24
CA MET A 437 5.94 -11.44 12.53
C MET A 437 6.13 -11.31 11.03
N LEU A 438 5.62 -12.28 10.27
CA LEU A 438 5.55 -12.16 8.82
C LEU A 438 4.61 -11.01 8.43
N GLU A 439 4.97 -10.23 7.42
CA GLU A 439 4.15 -9.15 6.92
C GLU A 439 3.14 -9.66 5.89
N TRP A 440 1.86 -9.36 6.11
CA TRP A 440 0.72 -9.74 5.28
C TRP A 440 -0.02 -8.50 4.74
N GLY A 441 0.73 -7.49 4.31
CA GLY A 441 0.14 -6.24 3.88
C GLY A 441 -0.61 -5.54 5.01
N VAL A 442 -1.82 -5.04 4.72
CA VAL A 442 -2.64 -4.30 5.68
C VAL A 442 -3.04 -5.13 6.90
N ALA A 443 -3.29 -6.43 6.71
CA ALA A 443 -3.66 -7.34 7.80
C ALA A 443 -2.62 -7.40 8.94
N SER A 444 -1.35 -7.09 8.68
CA SER A 444 -0.29 -7.08 9.70
C SER A 444 -0.16 -5.75 10.45
N ILE A 445 -0.67 -4.65 9.92
CA ILE A 445 -0.42 -3.30 10.46
C ILE A 445 -1.05 -3.12 11.85
N GLN A 446 -2.21 -3.72 12.09
CA GLN A 446 -2.90 -3.62 13.39
C GLN A 446 -2.23 -4.46 14.49
N GLN A 447 -1.57 -5.56 14.13
CA GLN A 447 -0.94 -6.48 15.07
C GLN A 447 0.44 -5.99 15.54
N ASN A 448 1.15 -5.24 14.71
CA ASN A 448 2.56 -4.88 14.96
C ASN A 448 2.82 -3.91 16.11
N LYS A 449 1.85 -3.12 16.55
CA LYS A 449 2.06 -2.21 17.69
C LYS A 449 2.13 -2.94 19.04
N GLN A 450 1.47 -4.09 19.17
CA GLN A 450 1.44 -4.88 20.40
C GLN A 450 2.40 -6.09 20.34
N ALA A 451 2.69 -6.62 19.17
CA ALA A 451 3.46 -7.85 18.99
C ALA A 451 5.00 -7.68 19.08
N LYS A 452 5.54 -6.47 18.82
CA LYS A 452 7.00 -6.22 18.86
C LYS A 452 7.64 -6.45 20.24
N ILE A 453 6.86 -6.55 21.29
CA ILE A 453 7.32 -6.77 22.67
C ILE A 453 7.29 -8.26 23.07
N ALA A 454 6.63 -9.11 22.27
CA ALA A 454 6.15 -10.41 22.74
C ALA A 454 6.93 -11.65 22.29
N HIS A 455 7.96 -11.55 21.48
CA HIS A 455 8.60 -12.71 20.82
C HIS A 455 10.07 -12.95 21.11
N ARG A 456 10.61 -12.43 22.21
CA ARG A 456 11.95 -12.81 22.64
C ARG A 456 11.91 -14.11 23.45
N GLU A 457 12.93 -14.94 23.33
CA GLU A 457 13.09 -16.19 24.09
C GLU A 457 12.89 -16.02 25.61
N ALA A 458 13.34 -14.88 26.17
CA ALA A 458 13.07 -14.46 27.53
C ALA A 458 11.58 -14.26 27.84
N SER A 459 10.76 -13.88 26.85
CA SER A 459 9.34 -13.56 27.05
C SER A 459 8.44 -14.78 27.23
N ILE A 460 8.89 -15.99 26.84
CA ILE A 460 8.10 -17.21 27.09
C ILE A 460 8.10 -17.53 28.59
N LYS A 461 9.22 -17.35 29.26
CA LYS A 461 9.34 -17.53 30.73
C LYS A 461 8.51 -16.47 31.47
N GLU A 462 8.63 -15.21 31.09
CA GLU A 462 7.83 -14.11 31.66
C GLU A 462 6.33 -14.31 31.44
N ARG A 463 5.90 -14.81 30.27
CA ARG A 463 4.50 -15.11 29.99
C ARG A 463 3.96 -16.27 30.83
N GLN A 464 4.75 -17.29 31.09
CA GLN A 464 4.37 -18.40 31.97
C GLN A 464 4.16 -17.91 33.40
N GLU A 465 4.99 -16.99 33.88
CA GLU A 465 4.85 -16.37 35.20
C GLU A 465 3.63 -15.44 35.28
N THR A 466 3.39 -14.64 34.24
CA THR A 466 2.22 -13.72 34.18
C THR A 466 0.90 -14.49 34.05
N THR A 467 0.88 -15.60 33.28
CA THR A 467 -0.32 -16.45 33.16
C THR A 467 -0.63 -17.21 34.45
N ARG A 468 0.39 -17.56 35.24
CA ARG A 468 0.21 -18.15 36.57
C ARG A 468 -0.23 -17.15 37.65
N ALA A 469 0.02 -15.86 37.43
CA ALA A 469 -0.36 -14.78 38.32
C ALA A 469 -1.73 -14.16 37.99
N ALA A 470 -2.36 -14.51 36.85
CA ALA A 470 -3.70 -14.05 36.51
C ALA A 470 -4.73 -14.77 37.40
N PRO A 471 -5.70 -14.07 38.05
CA PRO A 471 -6.73 -14.72 38.81
C PRO A 471 -7.59 -15.60 37.90
N ASP A 472 -7.96 -16.79 38.40
CA ASP A 472 -8.81 -17.76 37.71
C ASP A 472 -10.02 -17.08 37.05
N SER A 473 -10.10 -17.21 35.75
CA SER A 473 -11.33 -16.83 35.01
C SER A 473 -12.51 -17.62 35.57
N PRO A 474 -13.67 -17.00 35.79
CA PRO A 474 -14.80 -17.72 36.36
C PRO A 474 -15.19 -18.88 35.44
N THR A 475 -15.17 -20.08 36.02
CA THR A 475 -15.69 -21.31 35.39
C THR A 475 -17.14 -21.06 34.99
N VAL A 476 -17.43 -21.11 33.70
CA VAL A 476 -18.81 -21.22 33.21
C VAL A 476 -19.37 -22.53 33.78
N LYS A 477 -20.31 -22.44 34.72
CA LYS A 477 -21.10 -23.58 35.16
C LYS A 477 -22.12 -23.84 34.07
N ASP A 478 -21.97 -24.97 33.37
CA ASP A 478 -23.04 -25.57 32.61
C ASP A 478 -24.19 -25.81 33.57
N THR A 479 -25.29 -25.11 33.37
CA THR A 479 -26.60 -25.43 34.00
C THR A 479 -27.34 -26.26 32.99
N GLU A 480 -27.73 -27.44 33.43
CA GLU A 480 -28.63 -28.40 32.79
C GLU A 480 -29.92 -27.78 32.22
#